data_5e882a8a02bab2b5d159c637ec5266e2
#
_entry.id   5e882a8a02bab2b5d159c637ec5266e2
#
_cell.length_a   1.000
_cell.length_b   1.000
_cell.length_c   1.000
_cell.angle_alpha   90.00
_cell.angle_beta   90.00
_cell.angle_gamma   90.00
#
_symmetry.space_group_name_H-M   'P 1'
#
loop_
_entity.id
_entity.type
_entity.pdbx_description
1 polymer ?
#
loop_
_entity_poly.entity_id
_entity_poly.type
_entity_poly.pdbx_seq_one_letter_code
_entity_poly.pdbx_strand_id
1 'polypeptide(L)'
;MTEIRVPTLGESVTEATIGKWFKRAGDPVAVDEPLVELETDKVTIEVPAPAAGVLAEIAAKDGETVAVGALLGQIKEGVAASPTGRPNQKTDTTTPINAGPEEPKLKAGAAKPSQPVSTDMPLAPSVRKLAAESGMDAANVGGTGKDGRVTKGDMMAAIERAAAQPTPVAQTAAALQARGPSAPDDAAREERVHMTRLRQTIARRLKDAQNTAAMLTTFNEVDMSAVMALRTHYKELFEKKHGVKLGFMGFFVRACVQALKEIPAVNAEIDGTDLVYKNYYHIGVAVGTERGLVVPVVRDAEALSLAGIEKKIGDLGRRARDGQLKIEEMLGGTFTITNGGVYGSLMSTPILNAPQSGILGMHKIQERPVAIGGKVEIRPMMYLALSYDHRVVDGQQAVTFLVRVKENLEDPARIVLDL
;
A
#
# COMPACT_ATOMS: atom_id res chain seq x y z
N MET A 1 -18.37 5.93 35.04
CA MET A 1 -17.24 6.17 34.13
C MET A 1 -17.54 5.43 32.84
N THR A 2 -17.54 6.10 31.73
CA THR A 2 -17.81 5.50 30.42
C THR A 2 -16.49 5.27 29.70
N GLU A 3 -16.28 4.04 29.24
CA GLU A 3 -15.06 3.64 28.55
C GLU A 3 -15.12 4.02 27.07
N ILE A 4 -14.01 4.57 26.55
CA ILE A 4 -13.81 4.83 25.13
C ILE A 4 -13.02 3.65 24.59
N ARG A 5 -13.60 2.88 23.66
CA ARG A 5 -12.96 1.71 23.04
C ARG A 5 -12.81 1.88 21.53
N VAL A 6 -11.84 1.18 20.98
CA VAL A 6 -11.65 1.11 19.51
C VAL A 6 -12.91 0.49 18.89
N PRO A 7 -13.63 1.19 17.99
CA PRO A 7 -14.81 0.63 17.32
C PRO A 7 -14.42 -0.51 16.36
N THR A 8 -15.42 -1.24 15.88
CA THR A 8 -15.22 -2.24 14.81
C THR A 8 -14.83 -1.55 13.52
N LEU A 9 -13.64 -1.85 13.02
CA LEU A 9 -13.00 -1.14 11.89
C LEU A 9 -13.25 -1.80 10.51
N GLY A 10 -14.19 -2.76 10.42
CA GLY A 10 -14.51 -3.55 9.22
C GLY A 10 -13.90 -4.96 9.26
N GLU A 11 -14.34 -5.85 8.34
CA GLU A 11 -14.09 -7.31 8.41
C GLU A 11 -12.61 -7.75 8.31
N SER A 12 -11.67 -6.87 7.96
CA SER A 12 -10.26 -7.24 7.76
C SER A 12 -9.25 -6.37 8.52
N VAL A 13 -9.70 -5.48 9.42
CA VAL A 13 -8.81 -4.62 10.21
C VAL A 13 -8.80 -5.09 11.65
N THR A 14 -7.69 -5.67 12.11
CA THR A 14 -7.52 -6.21 13.46
C THR A 14 -6.88 -5.24 14.44
N GLU A 15 -6.21 -4.20 13.93
CA GLU A 15 -5.49 -3.20 14.73
C GLU A 15 -5.51 -1.82 14.09
N ALA A 16 -5.39 -0.77 14.91
CA ALA A 16 -5.25 0.61 14.49
C ALA A 16 -4.14 1.30 15.27
N THR A 17 -3.56 2.37 14.71
CA THR A 17 -2.59 3.22 15.40
C THR A 17 -3.27 4.52 15.79
N ILE A 18 -3.02 5.00 17.00
CA ILE A 18 -3.51 6.30 17.45
C ILE A 18 -2.75 7.38 16.68
N GLY A 19 -3.45 8.10 15.81
CA GLY A 19 -2.88 9.20 15.04
C GLY A 19 -2.67 10.42 15.92
N LYS A 20 -3.76 10.96 16.48
CA LYS A 20 -3.71 12.14 17.32
C LYS A 20 -4.91 12.19 18.27
N TRP A 21 -4.67 12.59 19.52
CA TRP A 21 -5.71 12.99 20.43
C TRP A 21 -6.09 14.48 20.24
N PHE A 22 -7.38 14.76 20.06
CA PHE A 22 -7.91 16.13 19.94
C PHE A 22 -8.14 16.77 21.32
N LYS A 23 -8.25 15.96 22.37
CA LYS A 23 -8.47 16.37 23.76
C LYS A 23 -7.39 15.80 24.68
N ARG A 24 -7.16 16.49 25.78
CA ARG A 24 -6.22 16.08 26.83
C ARG A 24 -6.98 15.55 28.05
N ALA A 25 -6.32 14.74 28.85
CA ALA A 25 -6.87 14.36 30.15
C ALA A 25 -7.20 15.61 30.99
N GLY A 26 -8.44 15.69 31.49
CA GLY A 26 -8.98 16.87 32.16
C GLY A 26 -9.85 17.77 31.31
N ASP A 27 -9.88 17.61 29.99
CA ASP A 27 -10.70 18.45 29.11
C ASP A 27 -12.18 18.03 29.15
N PRO A 28 -13.12 18.99 29.06
CA PRO A 28 -14.54 18.70 28.92
C PRO A 28 -14.83 18.21 27.51
N VAL A 29 -15.73 17.23 27.39
CA VAL A 29 -16.14 16.60 26.14
C VAL A 29 -17.66 16.56 26.02
N ALA A 30 -18.19 16.84 24.83
CA ALA A 30 -19.60 16.70 24.50
C ALA A 30 -19.88 15.30 23.88
N VAL A 31 -21.13 14.90 23.85
CA VAL A 31 -21.55 13.68 23.13
C VAL A 31 -21.25 13.87 21.64
N ASP A 32 -20.76 12.82 21.00
CA ASP A 32 -20.38 12.78 19.58
C ASP A 32 -19.22 13.71 19.17
N GLU A 33 -18.53 14.33 20.13
CA GLU A 33 -17.34 15.12 19.86
C GLU A 33 -16.15 14.20 19.54
N PRO A 34 -15.40 14.43 18.41
CA PRO A 34 -14.25 13.61 18.07
C PRO A 34 -13.14 13.77 19.12
N LEU A 35 -12.71 12.64 19.69
CA LEU A 35 -11.71 12.57 20.76
C LEU A 35 -10.34 12.18 20.27
N VAL A 36 -10.28 11.19 19.39
CA VAL A 36 -9.03 10.62 18.91
C VAL A 36 -9.18 10.16 17.48
N GLU A 37 -8.13 10.36 16.71
CA GLU A 37 -7.99 9.89 15.35
C GLU A 37 -7.25 8.54 15.35
N LEU A 38 -7.88 7.51 14.76
CA LEU A 38 -7.31 6.20 14.58
C LEU A 38 -6.90 6.00 13.12
N GLU A 39 -5.66 5.69 12.87
CA GLU A 39 -5.09 5.43 11.56
C GLU A 39 -4.97 3.91 11.34
N THR A 40 -5.57 3.41 10.26
CA THR A 40 -5.43 2.02 9.82
C THR A 40 -4.59 1.94 8.55
N ASP A 41 -4.36 0.76 8.04
CA ASP A 41 -3.65 0.55 6.76
C ASP A 41 -4.44 1.05 5.53
N LYS A 42 -5.73 1.38 5.71
CA LYS A 42 -6.64 1.73 4.60
C LYS A 42 -7.31 3.09 4.76
N VAL A 43 -7.72 3.44 5.97
CA VAL A 43 -8.48 4.68 6.25
C VAL A 43 -8.14 5.22 7.64
N THR A 44 -8.36 6.52 7.81
CA THR A 44 -8.32 7.20 9.10
C THR A 44 -9.75 7.35 9.61
N ILE A 45 -10.00 7.02 10.87
CA ILE A 45 -11.33 7.04 11.50
C ILE A 45 -11.24 7.87 12.78
N GLU A 46 -12.19 8.77 12.98
CA GLU A 46 -12.35 9.51 14.22
C GLU A 46 -13.25 8.74 15.18
N VAL A 47 -12.85 8.66 16.44
CA VAL A 47 -13.66 8.05 17.50
C VAL A 47 -14.37 9.14 18.28
N PRO A 48 -15.70 9.21 18.21
CA PRO A 48 -16.49 10.20 18.95
C PRO A 48 -16.64 9.79 20.41
N ALA A 49 -16.93 10.79 21.26
CA ALA A 49 -17.25 10.58 22.67
C ALA A 49 -18.61 9.89 22.84
N PRO A 50 -18.68 8.74 23.52
CA PRO A 50 -19.94 8.03 23.76
C PRO A 50 -20.86 8.74 24.78
N ALA A 51 -20.32 9.67 25.58
CA ALA A 51 -21.07 10.43 26.57
C ALA A 51 -20.41 11.77 26.86
N ALA A 52 -21.20 12.75 27.32
CA ALA A 52 -20.67 14.04 27.79
C ALA A 52 -20.04 13.87 29.19
N GLY A 53 -18.91 14.57 29.40
CA GLY A 53 -18.21 14.52 30.68
C GLY A 53 -16.84 15.18 30.62
N VAL A 54 -15.92 14.68 31.43
CA VAL A 54 -14.52 15.10 31.43
C VAL A 54 -13.67 13.88 31.11
N LEU A 55 -12.74 13.99 30.15
CA LEU A 55 -11.79 12.95 29.82
C LEU A 55 -10.87 12.70 31.03
N ALA A 56 -11.10 11.59 31.73
CA ALA A 56 -10.42 11.32 33.00
C ALA A 56 -9.00 10.80 32.79
N GLU A 57 -8.83 9.90 31.84
CA GLU A 57 -7.55 9.23 31.57
C GLU A 57 -7.45 8.85 30.11
N ILE A 58 -6.23 8.96 29.57
CA ILE A 58 -5.82 8.44 28.25
C ILE A 58 -4.99 7.20 28.50
N ALA A 59 -5.53 6.02 28.17
CA ALA A 59 -4.87 4.73 28.37
C ALA A 59 -3.85 4.42 27.29
N ALA A 60 -4.07 4.92 26.06
CA ALA A 60 -3.18 4.69 24.92
C ALA A 60 -2.73 6.02 24.31
N LYS A 61 -1.43 6.18 24.07
CA LYS A 61 -0.80 7.44 23.64
C LYS A 61 -0.74 7.58 22.12
N ASP A 62 -0.50 8.80 21.65
CA ASP A 62 -0.26 9.08 20.23
C ASP A 62 0.87 8.18 19.68
N GLY A 63 0.62 7.56 18.53
CA GLY A 63 1.55 6.64 17.87
C GLY A 63 1.52 5.20 18.36
N GLU A 64 0.72 4.85 19.37
CA GLU A 64 0.58 3.49 19.89
C GLU A 64 -0.40 2.67 19.03
N THR A 65 -0.06 1.38 18.81
CA THR A 65 -0.91 0.46 18.08
C THR A 65 -1.80 -0.31 19.04
N VAL A 66 -3.10 -0.29 18.78
CA VAL A 66 -4.14 -0.90 19.62
C VAL A 66 -5.01 -1.86 18.82
N ALA A 67 -5.43 -2.95 19.41
CA ALA A 67 -6.36 -3.89 18.79
C ALA A 67 -7.80 -3.37 18.81
N VAL A 68 -8.65 -3.89 17.93
CA VAL A 68 -10.10 -3.61 17.94
C VAL A 68 -10.69 -3.99 19.31
N GLY A 69 -11.49 -3.10 19.89
CA GLY A 69 -12.07 -3.25 21.23
C GLY A 69 -11.13 -2.86 22.38
N ALA A 70 -9.86 -2.50 22.13
CA ALA A 70 -8.95 -2.04 23.19
C ALA A 70 -9.44 -0.74 23.84
N LEU A 71 -9.10 -0.55 25.11
CA LEU A 71 -9.43 0.65 25.86
C LEU A 71 -8.52 1.81 25.44
N LEU A 72 -9.12 2.90 24.99
CA LEU A 72 -8.42 4.13 24.57
C LEU A 72 -8.33 5.14 25.73
N GLY A 73 -9.41 5.27 26.48
CA GLY A 73 -9.51 6.22 27.59
C GLY A 73 -10.82 6.07 28.36
N GLN A 74 -11.01 6.92 29.38
CA GLN A 74 -12.21 6.93 30.20
C GLN A 74 -12.78 8.33 30.36
N ILE A 75 -14.11 8.45 30.26
CA ILE A 75 -14.85 9.68 30.52
C ILE A 75 -15.54 9.54 31.90
N LYS A 76 -15.35 10.56 32.74
CA LYS A 76 -16.07 10.69 34.00
C LYS A 76 -17.32 11.56 33.78
N GLU A 77 -18.48 10.95 33.85
CA GLU A 77 -19.76 11.66 33.78
C GLU A 77 -19.93 12.56 35.00
N GLY A 78 -20.17 13.84 34.81
CA GLY A 78 -20.41 14.78 35.92
C GLY A 78 -20.30 16.23 35.46
N VAL A 79 -21.43 16.93 35.54
CA VAL A 79 -21.70 18.37 35.53
C VAL A 79 -20.74 19.24 34.70
N ALA A 80 -21.30 19.79 33.62
CA ALA A 80 -20.73 20.86 32.83
C ALA A 80 -20.38 22.07 33.72
N ALA A 81 -19.10 22.42 33.77
CA ALA A 81 -18.64 23.69 34.31
C ALA A 81 -18.24 24.60 33.14
N SER A 82 -18.95 25.72 33.03
CA SER A 82 -18.61 26.84 32.14
C SER A 82 -17.27 27.47 32.49
N PRO A 83 -16.61 28.16 31.55
CA PRO A 83 -15.23 28.57 31.65
C PRO A 83 -15.06 29.89 32.40
N THR A 84 -14.29 29.94 33.48
CA THR A 84 -13.71 31.19 33.99
C THR A 84 -12.33 30.95 34.62
N GLY A 85 -11.35 31.70 34.11
CA GLY A 85 -10.31 32.42 34.90
C GLY A 85 -9.10 31.61 35.39
N ARG A 86 -7.96 31.90 34.82
CA ARG A 86 -6.61 31.86 35.44
C ARG A 86 -6.53 32.87 36.61
N PRO A 87 -5.49 32.93 37.50
CA PRO A 87 -4.23 32.16 37.57
C PRO A 87 -3.70 31.83 39.00
N ASN A 88 -2.64 31.09 39.05
CA ASN A 88 -1.41 31.24 39.87
C ASN A 88 -1.18 30.43 41.16
N GLN A 89 -0.02 29.84 41.17
CA GLN A 89 1.07 29.71 42.13
C GLN A 89 1.06 28.66 43.26
N LYS A 90 2.12 27.84 43.18
CA LYS A 90 3.13 27.41 44.20
C LYS A 90 2.62 26.75 45.47
N THR A 91 3.11 25.64 45.87
CA THR A 91 4.37 25.31 46.57
C THR A 91 4.36 23.89 47.10
N ASP A 92 5.47 23.26 46.94
CA ASP A 92 6.32 22.45 47.83
C ASP A 92 5.76 21.31 48.71
N THR A 93 6.47 20.24 48.57
CA THR A 93 7.24 19.48 49.59
C THR A 93 6.64 18.16 50.11
N THR A 94 7.47 17.16 49.94
CA THR A 94 7.83 16.08 50.86
C THR A 94 7.38 14.65 50.55
N THR A 95 8.34 13.85 50.11
CA THR A 95 8.50 12.41 50.33
C THR A 95 8.54 12.13 51.83
N PRO A 96 8.25 10.95 52.39
CA PRO A 96 8.95 9.72 52.09
C PRO A 96 8.24 8.35 52.30
N ILE A 97 8.80 7.32 51.64
CA ILE A 97 9.20 6.01 52.17
C ILE A 97 8.14 4.97 52.60
N ASN A 98 8.19 3.85 51.92
CA ASN A 98 8.47 2.48 52.36
C ASN A 98 7.33 1.43 52.28
N ALA A 99 7.79 0.27 51.90
CA ALA A 99 7.36 -1.08 52.13
C ALA A 99 6.50 -1.78 51.06
N GLY A 100 7.16 -2.68 50.34
CA GLY A 100 6.48 -3.80 49.68
C GLY A 100 5.97 -4.82 50.72
N PRO A 101 5.18 -5.76 50.28
CA PRO A 101 5.70 -7.13 50.27
C PRO A 101 5.23 -8.03 49.09
N GLU A 102 6.13 -8.93 48.78
CA GLU A 102 5.94 -10.38 48.53
C GLU A 102 5.08 -10.88 47.36
N GLU A 103 5.80 -11.51 46.42
CA GLU A 103 5.32 -12.49 45.47
C GLU A 103 4.87 -13.79 46.12
N PRO A 104 3.95 -14.55 45.52
CA PRO A 104 3.88 -16.00 45.70
C PRO A 104 4.45 -16.74 44.47
N LYS A 105 5.46 -17.52 44.78
CA LYS A 105 6.08 -18.52 43.90
C LYS A 105 5.10 -19.60 43.49
N LEU A 106 4.95 -19.83 42.21
CA LEU A 106 4.43 -21.08 41.65
C LEU A 106 5.59 -21.89 41.06
N LYS A 107 5.71 -23.10 41.62
CA LYS A 107 6.73 -24.10 41.27
C LYS A 107 6.50 -24.63 39.85
N ALA A 108 7.47 -24.44 38.98
CA ALA A 108 7.61 -25.21 37.75
C ALA A 108 8.61 -26.35 37.98
N GLY A 109 8.16 -27.56 37.69
CA GLY A 109 8.94 -28.78 37.84
C GLY A 109 10.15 -28.78 36.90
N ALA A 110 11.31 -29.01 37.45
CA ALA A 110 12.58 -29.10 36.76
C ALA A 110 12.67 -30.41 35.97
N ALA A 111 12.74 -30.31 34.64
CA ALA A 111 13.31 -31.37 33.81
C ALA A 111 14.83 -31.23 33.89
N LYS A 112 15.50 -32.31 34.27
CA LYS A 112 16.95 -32.41 34.36
C LYS A 112 17.62 -32.16 33.01
N PRO A 113 18.69 -31.35 32.94
CA PRO A 113 19.49 -31.26 31.73
C PRO A 113 20.26 -32.57 31.54
N SER A 114 20.11 -33.19 30.36
CA SER A 114 20.95 -34.31 29.89
C SER A 114 22.40 -33.78 29.71
N GLN A 115 23.35 -34.43 30.34
CA GLN A 115 24.77 -34.11 30.25
C GLN A 115 25.29 -34.32 28.83
N PRO A 116 26.24 -33.53 28.35
CA PRO A 116 26.89 -33.78 27.06
C PRO A 116 27.74 -35.04 27.17
N VAL A 117 27.49 -35.98 26.28
CA VAL A 117 28.24 -37.25 26.15
C VAL A 117 29.60 -36.96 25.54
N SER A 118 30.63 -37.46 26.16
CA SER A 118 32.04 -37.34 25.76
C SER A 118 32.26 -37.88 24.33
N THR A 119 32.90 -37.06 23.50
CA THR A 119 33.17 -37.20 22.07
C THR A 119 34.25 -38.19 21.68
N ASP A 120 34.60 -39.16 22.52
CA ASP A 120 35.82 -39.98 22.29
C ASP A 120 35.52 -41.44 21.88
N MET A 121 34.29 -41.79 21.49
CA MET A 121 33.99 -43.13 21.02
C MET A 121 33.84 -43.18 19.48
N PRO A 122 34.48 -44.15 18.80
CA PRO A 122 34.37 -44.26 17.34
C PRO A 122 32.94 -44.62 16.92
N LEU A 123 32.34 -43.79 16.06
CA LEU A 123 31.03 -44.01 15.49
C LEU A 123 31.02 -45.26 14.62
N ALA A 124 29.94 -46.07 14.69
CA ALA A 124 29.75 -47.23 13.82
C ALA A 124 29.74 -46.84 12.33
N PRO A 125 30.30 -47.66 11.42
CA PRO A 125 30.37 -47.30 9.99
C PRO A 125 29.05 -46.93 9.37
N SER A 126 27.93 -47.59 9.77
CA SER A 126 26.58 -47.29 9.32
C SER A 126 26.04 -45.94 9.79
N VAL A 127 26.39 -45.49 11.00
CA VAL A 127 26.04 -44.21 11.55
C VAL A 127 26.80 -43.08 10.83
N ARG A 128 28.09 -43.31 10.57
CA ARG A 128 28.97 -42.36 9.85
C ARG A 128 28.48 -42.16 8.41
N LYS A 129 28.03 -43.23 7.74
CA LYS A 129 27.47 -43.12 6.39
C LYS A 129 26.16 -42.35 6.37
N LEU A 130 25.23 -42.60 7.30
CA LEU A 130 23.97 -41.87 7.44
C LEU A 130 24.17 -40.39 7.83
N ALA A 131 25.13 -40.08 8.69
CA ALA A 131 25.48 -38.71 9.05
C ALA A 131 26.00 -37.93 7.82
N ALA A 132 26.86 -38.55 7.00
CA ALA A 132 27.37 -37.97 5.75
C ALA A 132 26.27 -37.72 4.70
N GLU A 133 25.34 -38.69 4.56
CA GLU A 133 24.24 -38.63 3.59
C GLU A 133 23.15 -37.61 4.00
N SER A 134 22.88 -37.44 5.31
CA SER A 134 21.84 -36.55 5.84
C SER A 134 22.33 -35.14 6.23
N GLY A 135 23.67 -34.94 6.25
CA GLY A 135 24.25 -33.68 6.73
C GLY A 135 24.07 -33.41 8.23
N MET A 136 23.61 -34.42 9.00
CA MET A 136 23.33 -34.32 10.43
C MET A 136 24.52 -34.82 11.25
N ASP A 137 24.98 -34.00 12.20
CA ASP A 137 26.08 -34.36 13.09
C ASP A 137 25.61 -35.38 14.14
N ALA A 138 26.22 -36.58 14.12
CA ALA A 138 25.94 -37.65 15.07
C ALA A 138 26.20 -37.27 16.55
N ALA A 139 27.01 -36.25 16.81
CA ALA A 139 27.28 -35.74 18.17
C ALA A 139 26.03 -35.10 18.81
N ASN A 140 25.08 -34.63 17.99
CA ASN A 140 23.83 -34.01 18.43
C ASN A 140 22.68 -35.01 18.59
N VAL A 141 22.92 -36.31 18.36
CA VAL A 141 21.92 -37.37 18.46
C VAL A 141 22.15 -38.17 19.74
N GLY A 142 21.12 -38.23 20.61
CA GLY A 142 21.20 -39.07 21.82
C GLY A 142 21.26 -40.56 21.46
N GLY A 143 22.34 -41.25 21.84
CA GLY A 143 22.52 -42.69 21.56
C GLY A 143 21.80 -43.56 22.59
N THR A 144 21.04 -44.58 22.09
CA THR A 144 20.36 -45.60 22.92
C THR A 144 21.11 -46.93 22.96
N GLY A 145 22.25 -47.06 22.28
CA GLY A 145 23.09 -48.26 22.24
C GLY A 145 23.87 -48.46 23.51
N LYS A 146 24.56 -49.64 23.61
CA LYS A 146 25.41 -50.03 24.75
C LYS A 146 26.49 -48.97 24.94
N ASP A 147 26.67 -48.51 26.18
CA ASP A 147 27.59 -47.45 26.59
C ASP A 147 27.29 -46.07 25.98
N GLY A 148 25.98 -45.76 25.66
CA GLY A 148 25.58 -44.48 25.12
C GLY A 148 25.89 -44.24 23.64
N ARG A 149 26.20 -45.32 22.88
CA ARG A 149 26.55 -45.22 21.45
C ARG A 149 25.31 -44.89 20.62
N VAL A 150 25.49 -44.02 19.65
CA VAL A 150 24.47 -43.71 18.63
C VAL A 150 24.33 -44.89 17.71
N THR A 151 23.13 -45.45 17.61
CA THR A 151 22.78 -46.56 16.72
C THR A 151 22.23 -46.03 15.39
N LYS A 152 22.16 -46.92 14.38
CA LYS A 152 21.51 -46.58 13.09
C LYS A 152 20.05 -46.15 13.29
N GLY A 153 19.34 -46.78 14.25
CA GLY A 153 17.95 -46.43 14.58
C GLY A 153 17.81 -45.03 15.14
N ASP A 154 18.74 -44.59 15.99
CA ASP A 154 18.74 -43.28 16.59
C ASP A 154 18.93 -42.16 15.54
N MET A 155 19.85 -42.42 14.58
CA MET A 155 20.04 -41.50 13.44
C MET A 155 18.81 -41.41 12.55
N MET A 156 18.18 -42.53 12.22
CA MET A 156 16.97 -42.52 11.41
C MET A 156 15.83 -41.81 12.12
N ALA A 157 15.61 -42.05 13.41
CA ALA A 157 14.59 -41.37 14.19
C ALA A 157 14.90 -39.84 14.39
N ALA A 158 16.17 -39.45 14.38
CA ALA A 158 16.56 -38.06 14.41
C ALA A 158 16.31 -37.37 13.07
N ILE A 159 16.63 -38.03 11.96
CA ILE A 159 16.34 -37.56 10.59
C ILE A 159 14.81 -37.41 10.37
N GLU A 160 14.02 -38.37 10.82
CA GLU A 160 12.58 -38.37 10.70
C GLU A 160 11.94 -37.25 11.55
N ARG A 161 12.45 -37.00 12.75
CA ARG A 161 12.05 -35.86 13.59
C ARG A 161 12.43 -34.53 12.99
N ALA A 162 13.59 -34.41 12.40
CA ALA A 162 14.03 -33.19 11.71
C ALA A 162 13.20 -32.93 10.44
N ALA A 163 12.80 -33.99 9.70
CA ALA A 163 11.92 -33.88 8.54
C ALA A 163 10.45 -33.57 8.93
N ALA A 164 10.00 -34.01 10.12
CA ALA A 164 8.66 -33.73 10.62
C ALA A 164 8.51 -32.35 11.30
N GLN A 165 9.60 -31.71 11.66
CA GLN A 165 9.56 -30.32 12.10
C GLN A 165 9.57 -29.43 10.84
N PRO A 166 8.52 -28.58 10.64
CA PRO A 166 8.59 -27.56 9.60
C PRO A 166 9.83 -26.71 9.91
N THR A 167 10.78 -26.73 8.99
CA THR A 167 11.95 -25.85 9.05
C THR A 167 11.39 -24.43 9.23
N PRO A 168 11.73 -23.71 10.31
CA PRO A 168 11.42 -22.29 10.34
C PRO A 168 12.20 -21.71 9.16
N VAL A 169 11.48 -21.38 8.09
CA VAL A 169 12.02 -20.48 7.08
C VAL A 169 12.30 -19.23 7.89
N ALA A 170 13.52 -19.02 8.29
CA ALA A 170 13.99 -17.74 8.76
C ALA A 170 13.72 -16.79 7.57
N GLN A 171 12.55 -16.16 7.58
CA GLN A 171 12.38 -14.91 6.91
C GLN A 171 13.44 -14.03 7.56
N THR A 172 14.59 -13.91 6.89
CA THR A 172 15.49 -12.81 7.11
C THR A 172 14.63 -11.59 6.86
N ALA A 173 14.04 -11.05 7.94
CA ALA A 173 13.54 -9.70 7.93
C ALA A 173 14.68 -8.91 7.33
N ALA A 174 14.47 -8.36 6.12
CA ALA A 174 15.44 -7.53 5.46
C ALA A 174 15.83 -6.50 6.51
N ALA A 175 17.06 -6.60 7.01
CA ALA A 175 17.54 -5.72 8.07
C ALA A 175 17.33 -4.33 7.52
N LEU A 176 16.38 -3.59 8.09
CA LEU A 176 16.16 -2.19 7.80
C LEU A 176 17.56 -1.58 7.94
N GLN A 177 18.14 -1.13 6.82
CA GLN A 177 19.46 -0.51 6.84
C GLN A 177 19.33 0.70 7.75
N ALA A 178 19.72 0.51 9.01
CA ALA A 178 19.74 1.59 9.99
C ALA A 178 20.68 2.66 9.43
N ARG A 179 20.14 3.85 9.23
CA ARG A 179 20.94 5.01 8.82
C ARG A 179 22.04 5.20 9.84
N GLY A 180 23.30 5.31 9.38
CA GLY A 180 24.41 5.68 10.24
C GLY A 180 24.16 7.02 10.93
N PRO A 181 24.76 7.29 12.10
CA PRO A 181 24.63 8.56 12.80
C PRO A 181 25.15 9.71 11.92
N SER A 182 24.40 10.82 11.89
CA SER A 182 24.82 12.05 11.22
C SER A 182 25.91 12.75 12.03
N ALA A 183 26.75 13.59 11.40
CA ALA A 183 27.69 14.45 12.12
C ALA A 183 26.89 15.35 13.09
N PRO A 184 27.48 15.70 14.27
CA PRO A 184 26.77 16.49 15.30
C PRO A 184 26.17 17.80 14.78
N ASP A 185 26.88 18.52 13.92
CA ASP A 185 26.45 19.80 13.34
C ASP A 185 25.27 19.61 12.37
N ASP A 186 25.20 18.48 11.68
CA ASP A 186 24.11 18.15 10.77
C ASP A 186 22.90 17.58 11.53
N ALA A 187 23.13 16.82 12.58
CA ALA A 187 22.07 16.25 13.41
C ALA A 187 21.16 17.33 14.03
N ALA A 188 21.73 18.48 14.38
CA ALA A 188 20.98 19.63 14.91
C ALA A 188 20.05 20.30 13.86
N ARG A 189 20.27 20.05 12.56
CA ARG A 189 19.49 20.59 11.43
C ARG A 189 18.54 19.56 10.83
N GLU A 190 18.52 18.34 11.36
CA GLU A 190 17.66 17.27 10.90
C GLU A 190 16.37 17.20 11.71
N GLU A 191 15.25 17.14 11.01
CA GLU A 191 13.94 16.88 11.58
C GLU A 191 13.56 15.43 11.31
N ARG A 192 13.20 14.66 12.34
CA ARG A 192 12.68 13.29 12.22
C ARG A 192 11.17 13.30 12.31
N VAL A 193 10.52 13.03 11.17
CA VAL A 193 9.06 12.88 11.10
C VAL A 193 8.73 11.41 10.86
N HIS A 194 7.90 10.83 11.72
CA HIS A 194 7.44 9.46 11.55
C HIS A 194 6.48 9.39 10.37
N MET A 195 6.68 8.39 9.48
CA MET A 195 5.75 8.18 8.36
C MET A 195 4.42 7.65 8.88
N THR A 196 3.31 8.21 8.35
CA THR A 196 1.97 7.69 8.60
C THR A 196 1.86 6.23 8.13
N ARG A 197 0.95 5.45 8.71
CA ARG A 197 0.72 4.05 8.29
C ARG A 197 0.35 3.95 6.82
N LEU A 198 -0.50 4.86 6.33
CA LEU A 198 -0.86 4.92 4.92
C LEU A 198 0.39 5.06 4.04
N ARG A 199 1.30 5.99 4.38
CA ARG A 199 2.55 6.20 3.63
C ARG A 199 3.47 4.98 3.69
N GLN A 200 3.57 4.30 4.84
CA GLN A 200 4.33 3.05 4.98
C GLN A 200 3.75 1.94 4.10
N THR A 201 2.41 1.79 4.06
CA THR A 201 1.73 0.80 3.22
C THR A 201 1.95 1.09 1.73
N ILE A 202 1.81 2.36 1.31
CA ILE A 202 2.08 2.78 -0.08
C ILE A 202 3.53 2.47 -0.45
N ALA A 203 4.51 2.85 0.41
CA ALA A 203 5.94 2.60 0.15
C ALA A 203 6.23 1.11 -0.02
N ARG A 204 5.67 0.26 0.82
CA ARG A 204 5.79 -1.21 0.72
C ARG A 204 5.21 -1.71 -0.59
N ARG A 205 3.95 -1.37 -0.92
CA ARG A 205 3.29 -1.82 -2.16
C ARG A 205 4.04 -1.40 -3.42
N LEU A 206 4.54 -0.16 -3.47
CA LEU A 206 5.32 0.31 -4.62
C LEU A 206 6.65 -0.45 -4.74
N LYS A 207 7.31 -0.72 -3.62
CA LYS A 207 8.56 -1.48 -3.62
C LYS A 207 8.33 -2.94 -4.00
N ASP A 208 7.26 -3.55 -3.51
CA ASP A 208 6.87 -4.92 -3.85
C ASP A 208 6.57 -5.05 -5.35
N ALA A 209 5.84 -4.10 -5.95
CA ALA A 209 5.60 -4.06 -7.39
C ALA A 209 6.91 -4.01 -8.20
N GLN A 210 7.87 -3.16 -7.80
CA GLN A 210 9.18 -3.08 -8.45
C GLN A 210 10.03 -4.35 -8.29
N ASN A 211 9.94 -5.01 -7.14
CA ASN A 211 10.72 -6.22 -6.86
C ASN A 211 10.13 -7.45 -7.56
N THR A 212 8.81 -7.47 -7.78
CA THR A 212 8.10 -8.63 -8.33
C THR A 212 8.04 -8.60 -9.86
N ALA A 213 7.75 -7.44 -10.45
CA ALA A 213 7.60 -7.29 -11.88
C ALA A 213 8.95 -7.08 -12.59
N ALA A 214 9.11 -7.68 -13.77
CA ALA A 214 10.19 -7.35 -14.69
C ALA A 214 9.82 -6.05 -15.44
N MET A 215 9.85 -4.91 -14.74
CA MET A 215 9.36 -3.64 -15.27
C MET A 215 10.22 -3.11 -16.41
N LEU A 216 9.57 -2.83 -17.53
CA LEU A 216 10.15 -2.10 -18.66
C LEU A 216 9.20 -0.95 -19.03
N THR A 217 9.76 0.13 -19.60
CA THR A 217 8.96 1.26 -20.09
C THR A 217 9.31 1.53 -21.53
N THR A 218 8.31 1.62 -22.39
CA THR A 218 8.43 2.11 -23.75
C THR A 218 7.71 3.45 -23.89
N PHE A 219 8.19 4.27 -24.82
CA PHE A 219 7.70 5.63 -25.03
C PHE A 219 7.23 5.82 -26.47
N ASN A 220 6.25 6.69 -26.64
CA ASN A 220 5.84 7.21 -27.93
C ASN A 220 5.46 8.69 -27.77
N GLU A 221 5.37 9.41 -28.88
CA GLU A 221 4.83 10.76 -28.90
C GLU A 221 3.56 10.83 -29.73
N VAL A 222 2.64 11.69 -29.33
CA VAL A 222 1.33 11.86 -29.97
C VAL A 222 1.08 13.32 -30.28
N ASP A 223 0.56 13.58 -31.48
CA ASP A 223 0.04 14.89 -31.89
C ASP A 223 -1.39 15.06 -31.34
N MET A 224 -1.57 15.99 -30.42
CA MET A 224 -2.84 16.26 -29.77
C MET A 224 -3.74 17.21 -30.56
N SER A 225 -3.34 17.66 -31.76
CA SER A 225 -4.07 18.67 -32.57
C SER A 225 -5.53 18.28 -32.81
N ALA A 226 -5.78 17.03 -33.24
CA ALA A 226 -7.11 16.56 -33.57
C ALA A 226 -8.04 16.52 -32.35
N VAL A 227 -7.58 15.95 -31.24
CA VAL A 227 -8.35 15.90 -29.98
C VAL A 227 -8.61 17.32 -29.44
N MET A 228 -7.61 18.23 -29.51
CA MET A 228 -7.75 19.60 -29.07
C MET A 228 -8.73 20.39 -29.93
N ALA A 229 -8.69 20.24 -31.25
CA ALA A 229 -9.62 20.85 -32.19
C ALA A 229 -11.06 20.35 -31.94
N LEU A 230 -11.25 19.03 -31.83
CA LEU A 230 -12.56 18.41 -31.52
C LEU A 230 -13.11 18.93 -30.19
N ARG A 231 -12.26 18.95 -29.16
CA ARG A 231 -12.65 19.47 -27.85
C ARG A 231 -13.05 20.96 -27.90
N THR A 232 -12.25 21.78 -28.57
CA THR A 232 -12.52 23.21 -28.70
C THR A 232 -13.82 23.47 -29.43
N HIS A 233 -14.10 22.71 -30.47
CA HIS A 233 -15.32 22.85 -31.29
C HIS A 233 -16.58 22.42 -30.49
N TYR A 234 -16.51 21.35 -29.72
CA TYR A 234 -17.73 20.74 -29.11
C TYR A 234 -17.87 21.00 -27.61
N LYS A 235 -16.89 21.59 -26.90
CA LYS A 235 -16.90 21.72 -25.44
C LYS A 235 -18.17 22.32 -24.86
N GLU A 236 -18.72 23.40 -25.46
CA GLU A 236 -19.89 24.09 -24.98
C GLU A 236 -21.18 23.30 -25.24
N LEU A 237 -21.34 22.74 -26.44
CA LEU A 237 -22.46 21.90 -26.79
C LEU A 237 -22.51 20.63 -25.96
N PHE A 238 -21.33 20.03 -25.72
CA PHE A 238 -21.19 18.82 -24.92
C PHE A 238 -21.57 19.09 -23.46
N GLU A 239 -21.06 20.17 -22.86
CA GLU A 239 -21.39 20.57 -21.49
C GLU A 239 -22.87 20.88 -21.33
N LYS A 240 -23.47 21.62 -22.29
CA LYS A 240 -24.89 21.91 -22.30
C LYS A 240 -25.75 20.63 -22.38
N LYS A 241 -25.35 19.65 -23.22
CA LYS A 241 -26.11 18.42 -23.42
C LYS A 241 -25.96 17.41 -22.29
N HIS A 242 -24.74 17.27 -21.75
CA HIS A 242 -24.40 16.18 -20.82
C HIS A 242 -24.20 16.62 -19.37
N GLY A 243 -24.13 17.92 -19.10
CA GLY A 243 -23.91 18.48 -17.76
C GLY A 243 -22.49 18.23 -17.21
N VAL A 244 -21.54 17.88 -18.09
CA VAL A 244 -20.14 17.60 -17.73
C VAL A 244 -19.22 18.21 -18.79
N LYS A 245 -18.06 18.72 -18.35
CA LYS A 245 -17.04 19.27 -19.27
C LYS A 245 -16.41 18.19 -20.10
N LEU A 246 -16.15 18.47 -21.39
CA LEU A 246 -15.40 17.60 -22.26
C LEU A 246 -13.89 17.72 -21.92
N GLY A 247 -13.37 16.75 -21.18
CA GLY A 247 -11.95 16.64 -20.80
C GLY A 247 -11.14 15.87 -21.84
N PHE A 248 -9.88 15.63 -21.53
CA PHE A 248 -9.00 14.77 -22.31
C PHE A 248 -9.07 13.31 -21.86
N MET A 249 -9.38 13.08 -20.57
CA MET A 249 -9.30 11.76 -19.99
C MET A 249 -10.25 10.75 -20.64
N GLY A 250 -11.43 11.19 -21.05
CA GLY A 250 -12.38 10.33 -21.76
C GLY A 250 -11.82 9.79 -23.07
N PHE A 251 -11.11 10.62 -23.83
CA PHE A 251 -10.44 10.17 -25.07
C PHE A 251 -9.34 9.15 -24.78
N PHE A 252 -8.51 9.41 -23.78
CA PHE A 252 -7.47 8.46 -23.38
C PHE A 252 -8.03 7.13 -22.89
N VAL A 253 -9.08 7.15 -22.07
CA VAL A 253 -9.73 5.92 -21.61
C VAL A 253 -10.27 5.12 -22.80
N ARG A 254 -10.97 5.78 -23.75
CA ARG A 254 -11.50 5.10 -24.94
C ARG A 254 -10.40 4.55 -25.83
N ALA A 255 -9.34 5.33 -26.08
CA ALA A 255 -8.17 4.89 -26.84
C ALA A 255 -7.47 3.70 -26.20
N CYS A 256 -7.31 3.72 -24.87
CA CYS A 256 -6.73 2.59 -24.14
C CYS A 256 -7.62 1.35 -24.20
N VAL A 257 -8.94 1.50 -23.99
CA VAL A 257 -9.88 0.37 -24.08
C VAL A 257 -9.81 -0.30 -25.44
N GLN A 258 -9.77 0.49 -26.53
CA GLN A 258 -9.63 -0.04 -27.90
C GLN A 258 -8.32 -0.81 -28.04
N ALA A 259 -7.20 -0.22 -27.63
CA ALA A 259 -5.88 -0.86 -27.70
C ALA A 259 -5.79 -2.13 -26.80
N LEU A 260 -6.44 -2.15 -25.64
CA LEU A 260 -6.49 -3.32 -24.75
C LEU A 260 -7.29 -4.49 -25.35
N LYS A 261 -8.31 -4.20 -26.16
CA LYS A 261 -9.06 -5.22 -26.90
C LYS A 261 -8.19 -5.89 -27.99
N GLU A 262 -7.34 -5.12 -28.66
CA GLU A 262 -6.44 -5.63 -29.69
C GLU A 262 -5.21 -6.35 -29.11
N ILE A 263 -4.72 -5.86 -27.95
CA ILE A 263 -3.54 -6.42 -27.30
C ILE A 263 -3.90 -6.86 -25.86
N PRO A 264 -4.60 -7.99 -25.70
CA PRO A 264 -5.14 -8.42 -24.41
C PRO A 264 -4.06 -8.77 -23.38
N ALA A 265 -2.81 -9.02 -23.79
CA ALA A 265 -1.69 -9.25 -22.88
C ALA A 265 -1.44 -8.07 -21.92
N VAL A 266 -1.69 -6.83 -22.37
CA VAL A 266 -1.55 -5.63 -21.53
C VAL A 266 -2.65 -5.54 -20.47
N ASN A 267 -3.77 -6.28 -20.63
CA ASN A 267 -4.89 -6.36 -19.69
C ASN A 267 -4.94 -7.72 -18.96
N ALA A 268 -3.79 -8.36 -18.80
CA ALA A 268 -3.66 -9.65 -18.10
C ALA A 268 -2.96 -9.48 -16.75
N GLU A 269 -3.04 -10.50 -15.92
CA GLU A 269 -2.28 -10.59 -14.65
C GLU A 269 -1.71 -11.99 -14.47
N ILE A 270 -0.68 -12.12 -13.63
CA ILE A 270 -0.08 -13.41 -13.28
C ILE A 270 -0.77 -13.93 -12.01
N ASP A 271 -1.26 -15.17 -12.05
CA ASP A 271 -1.74 -15.92 -10.90
C ASP A 271 -0.97 -17.23 -10.79
N GLY A 272 -0.01 -17.29 -9.90
CA GLY A 272 0.93 -18.42 -9.79
C GLY A 272 1.72 -18.66 -11.07
N THR A 273 1.38 -19.71 -11.81
CA THR A 273 1.97 -20.07 -13.11
C THR A 273 1.10 -19.69 -14.31
N ASP A 274 -0.09 -19.16 -14.06
CA ASP A 274 -1.08 -18.90 -15.08
C ASP A 274 -1.13 -17.40 -15.45
N LEU A 275 -1.47 -17.12 -16.72
CA LEU A 275 -1.84 -15.80 -17.20
C LEU A 275 -3.36 -15.69 -17.24
N VAL A 276 -3.89 -14.75 -16.49
CA VAL A 276 -5.34 -14.48 -16.44
C VAL A 276 -5.66 -13.28 -17.31
N TYR A 277 -6.25 -13.52 -18.48
CA TYR A 277 -6.71 -12.47 -19.38
C TYR A 277 -8.06 -11.93 -18.94
N LYS A 278 -8.15 -10.60 -18.75
CA LYS A 278 -9.39 -9.94 -18.34
C LYS A 278 -10.16 -9.46 -19.58
N ASN A 279 -11.31 -10.07 -19.85
CA ASN A 279 -12.18 -9.68 -20.96
C ASN A 279 -13.19 -8.59 -20.55
N TYR A 280 -12.77 -7.71 -19.65
CA TYR A 280 -13.46 -6.51 -19.17
C TYR A 280 -12.42 -5.42 -18.87
N TYR A 281 -12.82 -4.15 -18.91
CA TYR A 281 -11.89 -3.04 -18.87
C TYR A 281 -12.25 -2.08 -17.73
N HIS A 282 -11.61 -2.30 -16.58
CA HIS A 282 -11.74 -1.46 -15.39
C HIS A 282 -10.53 -0.56 -15.28
N ILE A 283 -10.70 0.70 -15.65
CA ILE A 283 -9.59 1.64 -15.79
C ILE A 283 -9.37 2.42 -14.50
N GLY A 284 -8.24 2.18 -13.85
CA GLY A 284 -7.76 3.00 -12.74
C GLY A 284 -7.30 4.36 -13.25
N VAL A 285 -7.69 5.43 -12.59
CA VAL A 285 -7.24 6.79 -12.92
C VAL A 285 -6.54 7.38 -11.70
N ALA A 286 -5.23 7.66 -11.82
CA ALA A 286 -4.47 8.19 -10.71
C ALA A 286 -4.88 9.64 -10.38
N VAL A 287 -5.23 9.91 -9.13
CA VAL A 287 -5.63 11.22 -8.62
C VAL A 287 -4.75 11.60 -7.44
N GLY A 288 -4.10 12.76 -7.54
CA GLY A 288 -3.35 13.36 -6.43
C GLY A 288 -4.31 13.98 -5.40
N THR A 289 -4.07 13.68 -4.14
CA THR A 289 -4.77 14.28 -2.99
C THR A 289 -3.75 14.79 -1.97
N GLU A 290 -4.19 15.59 -1.02
CA GLU A 290 -3.32 16.07 0.08
C GLU A 290 -2.73 14.90 0.92
N ARG A 291 -3.45 13.80 1.00
CA ARG A 291 -3.03 12.58 1.72
C ARG A 291 -2.12 11.66 0.89
N GLY A 292 -1.92 11.95 -0.40
CA GLY A 292 -1.12 11.14 -1.33
C GLY A 292 -1.86 10.80 -2.61
N LEU A 293 -1.32 9.84 -3.37
CA LEU A 293 -1.88 9.37 -4.63
C LEU A 293 -2.88 8.24 -4.37
N VAL A 294 -4.09 8.36 -4.92
CA VAL A 294 -5.11 7.31 -4.93
C VAL A 294 -5.50 6.97 -6.37
N VAL A 295 -5.96 5.74 -6.62
CA VAL A 295 -6.30 5.25 -7.95
C VAL A 295 -7.72 4.69 -7.96
N PRO A 296 -8.76 5.56 -8.01
CA PRO A 296 -10.12 5.10 -8.20
C PRO A 296 -10.33 4.46 -9.57
N VAL A 297 -11.29 3.53 -9.65
CA VAL A 297 -11.52 2.67 -10.81
C VAL A 297 -12.82 3.02 -11.53
N VAL A 298 -12.71 3.34 -12.80
CA VAL A 298 -13.86 3.44 -13.73
C VAL A 298 -14.17 2.03 -14.24
N ARG A 299 -15.23 1.42 -13.72
CA ARG A 299 -15.62 0.06 -14.07
C ARG A 299 -16.35 0.03 -15.41
N ASP A 300 -16.20 -1.08 -16.15
CA ASP A 300 -16.86 -1.35 -17.44
C ASP A 300 -16.72 -0.17 -18.40
N ALA A 301 -15.48 0.35 -18.52
CA ALA A 301 -15.20 1.55 -19.29
C ALA A 301 -15.55 1.40 -20.78
N GLU A 302 -15.57 0.17 -21.30
CA GLU A 302 -15.98 -0.18 -22.65
C GLU A 302 -17.46 0.08 -22.91
N ALA A 303 -18.33 -0.10 -21.90
CA ALA A 303 -19.76 0.11 -21.99
C ALA A 303 -20.18 1.58 -21.83
N LEU A 304 -19.25 2.43 -21.34
CA LEU A 304 -19.56 3.83 -21.07
C LEU A 304 -19.38 4.69 -22.31
N SER A 305 -20.28 5.66 -22.50
CA SER A 305 -20.07 6.74 -23.46
C SER A 305 -18.95 7.68 -22.98
N LEU A 306 -18.41 8.50 -23.88
CA LEU A 306 -17.40 9.52 -23.54
C LEU A 306 -17.90 10.44 -22.40
N ALA A 307 -19.16 10.85 -22.43
CA ALA A 307 -19.78 11.64 -21.38
C ALA A 307 -19.92 10.86 -20.06
N GLY A 308 -20.22 9.56 -20.12
CA GLY A 308 -20.27 8.68 -18.97
C GLY A 308 -18.91 8.55 -18.27
N ILE A 309 -17.86 8.37 -19.06
CA ILE A 309 -16.48 8.29 -18.57
C ILE A 309 -16.07 9.60 -17.88
N GLU A 310 -16.26 10.76 -18.54
CA GLU A 310 -15.91 12.07 -17.98
C GLU A 310 -16.69 12.38 -16.69
N LYS A 311 -17.98 12.03 -16.65
CA LYS A 311 -18.81 12.18 -15.45
C LYS A 311 -18.30 11.30 -14.30
N LYS A 312 -17.97 10.04 -14.59
CA LYS A 312 -17.45 9.12 -13.58
C LYS A 312 -16.08 9.54 -13.05
N ILE A 313 -15.18 9.95 -13.94
CA ILE A 313 -13.85 10.46 -13.56
C ILE A 313 -13.98 11.74 -12.72
N GLY A 314 -14.85 12.67 -13.14
CA GLY A 314 -15.11 13.91 -12.41
C GLY A 314 -15.66 13.67 -11.00
N ASP A 315 -16.60 12.73 -10.85
CA ASP A 315 -17.16 12.33 -9.55
C ASP A 315 -16.11 11.68 -8.66
N LEU A 316 -15.42 10.64 -9.17
CA LEU A 316 -14.36 9.93 -8.44
C LEU A 316 -13.24 10.89 -8.04
N GLY A 317 -12.83 11.80 -8.93
CA GLY A 317 -11.77 12.77 -8.65
C GLY A 317 -12.14 13.80 -7.57
N ARG A 318 -13.40 14.24 -7.51
CA ARG A 318 -13.91 15.11 -6.45
C ARG A 318 -13.91 14.38 -5.12
N ARG A 319 -14.56 13.22 -5.04
CA ARG A 319 -14.63 12.41 -3.81
C ARG A 319 -13.25 11.93 -3.34
N ALA A 320 -12.29 11.74 -4.25
CA ALA A 320 -10.90 11.44 -3.91
C ALA A 320 -10.26 12.59 -3.11
N ARG A 321 -10.41 13.83 -3.60
CA ARG A 321 -9.88 15.02 -2.91
C ARG A 321 -10.58 15.28 -1.57
N ASP A 322 -11.89 15.01 -1.51
CA ASP A 322 -12.71 15.17 -0.31
C ASP A 322 -12.53 14.00 0.69
N GLY A 323 -11.69 13.00 0.37
CA GLY A 323 -11.46 11.83 1.22
C GLY A 323 -12.65 10.88 1.36
N GLN A 324 -13.61 10.94 0.43
CA GLN A 324 -14.89 10.21 0.47
C GLN A 324 -14.93 8.96 -0.42
N LEU A 325 -13.78 8.52 -0.94
CA LEU A 325 -13.70 7.27 -1.71
C LEU A 325 -13.86 6.06 -0.79
N LYS A 326 -14.65 5.10 -1.25
CA LYS A 326 -14.73 3.79 -0.62
C LYS A 326 -13.59 2.90 -1.10
N ILE A 327 -13.19 1.93 -0.28
CA ILE A 327 -12.09 0.99 -0.60
C ILE A 327 -12.43 0.19 -1.86
N GLU A 328 -13.70 -0.25 -2.00
CA GLU A 328 -14.17 -1.04 -3.14
C GLU A 328 -14.03 -0.28 -4.47
N GLU A 329 -14.03 1.06 -4.43
CA GLU A 329 -13.87 1.90 -5.62
C GLU A 329 -12.40 2.02 -6.09
N MET A 330 -11.45 1.59 -5.26
CA MET A 330 -10.02 1.58 -5.56
C MET A 330 -9.47 0.19 -5.89
N LEU A 331 -10.31 -0.85 -5.81
CA LEU A 331 -9.93 -2.24 -6.06
C LEU A 331 -10.45 -2.74 -7.40
N GLY A 332 -9.81 -3.77 -7.96
CA GLY A 332 -10.27 -4.49 -9.15
C GLY A 332 -10.07 -3.73 -10.47
N GLY A 333 -9.20 -2.73 -10.52
CA GLY A 333 -8.76 -2.13 -11.78
C GLY A 333 -7.89 -3.10 -12.56
N THR A 334 -8.03 -3.12 -13.90
CA THR A 334 -7.26 -4.01 -14.79
C THR A 334 -6.11 -3.30 -15.50
N PHE A 335 -6.21 -2.00 -15.68
CA PHE A 335 -5.20 -1.13 -16.27
C PHE A 335 -5.24 0.25 -15.60
N THR A 336 -4.13 0.95 -15.53
CA THR A 336 -4.07 2.28 -14.88
C THR A 336 -3.61 3.36 -15.85
N ILE A 337 -4.24 4.54 -15.79
CA ILE A 337 -3.80 5.75 -16.48
C ILE A 337 -3.38 6.79 -15.43
N THR A 338 -2.18 7.35 -15.57
CA THR A 338 -1.67 8.42 -14.71
C THR A 338 -1.32 9.65 -15.52
N ASN A 339 -1.62 10.84 -15.01
CA ASN A 339 -1.36 12.11 -15.70
C ASN A 339 -0.38 12.96 -14.88
N GLY A 340 0.92 12.85 -15.23
CA GLY A 340 1.97 13.72 -14.70
C GLY A 340 2.03 15.11 -15.36
N GLY A 341 1.36 15.27 -16.50
CA GLY A 341 1.34 16.52 -17.27
C GLY A 341 0.71 17.70 -16.53
N VAL A 342 -0.25 17.42 -15.64
CA VAL A 342 -0.87 18.45 -14.78
C VAL A 342 0.13 19.11 -13.82
N TYR A 343 1.22 18.42 -13.50
CA TYR A 343 2.34 18.91 -12.70
C TYR A 343 3.53 19.39 -13.53
N GLY A 344 3.40 19.35 -14.88
CA GLY A 344 4.43 19.79 -15.80
C GLY A 344 5.47 18.74 -16.19
N SER A 345 5.27 17.46 -15.86
CA SER A 345 6.19 16.38 -16.22
C SER A 345 6.37 16.29 -17.73
N LEU A 346 7.62 16.30 -18.17
CA LEU A 346 7.98 16.08 -19.59
C LEU A 346 7.83 14.59 -19.93
N MET A 347 8.40 13.73 -19.10
CA MET A 347 8.44 12.29 -19.29
C MET A 347 8.77 11.60 -17.95
N SER A 348 8.16 10.46 -17.68
CA SER A 348 8.40 9.64 -16.50
C SER A 348 8.15 8.17 -16.80
N THR A 349 8.69 7.29 -15.95
CA THR A 349 8.48 5.85 -15.99
C THR A 349 7.55 5.48 -14.83
N PRO A 350 6.22 5.39 -15.03
CA PRO A 350 5.30 5.09 -13.94
C PRO A 350 5.54 3.68 -13.38
N ILE A 351 5.35 3.53 -12.06
CA ILE A 351 5.42 2.23 -11.38
C ILE A 351 4.08 1.52 -11.56
N LEU A 352 4.10 0.21 -11.82
CA LEU A 352 2.90 -0.61 -11.96
C LEU A 352 2.05 -0.61 -10.69
N ASN A 353 0.73 -0.64 -10.88
CA ASN A 353 -0.23 -0.86 -9.81
C ASN A 353 -0.57 -2.36 -9.74
N ALA A 354 0.27 -3.14 -9.07
CA ALA A 354 0.09 -4.60 -8.98
C ALA A 354 -1.33 -4.97 -8.52
N PRO A 355 -1.96 -6.05 -9.06
CA PRO A 355 -1.37 -7.07 -9.96
C PRO A 355 -1.43 -6.75 -11.46
N GLN A 356 -1.76 -5.53 -11.87
CA GLN A 356 -1.88 -5.11 -13.27
C GLN A 356 -0.55 -5.25 -14.01
N SER A 357 -0.62 -5.64 -15.29
CA SER A 357 0.55 -5.76 -16.16
C SER A 357 0.91 -4.49 -16.93
N GLY A 358 0.08 -3.45 -16.90
CA GLY A 358 0.30 -2.23 -17.65
C GLY A 358 -0.19 -0.96 -16.97
N ILE A 359 0.53 0.14 -17.20
CA ILE A 359 0.16 1.50 -16.77
C ILE A 359 0.59 2.50 -17.83
N LEU A 360 -0.36 3.36 -18.25
CA LEU A 360 -0.08 4.46 -19.18
C LEU A 360 0.20 5.76 -18.42
N GLY A 361 1.36 6.36 -18.67
CA GLY A 361 1.72 7.70 -18.24
C GLY A 361 1.45 8.73 -19.32
N MET A 362 0.64 9.75 -18.98
CA MET A 362 0.42 10.94 -19.80
C MET A 362 1.29 12.07 -19.27
N HIS A 363 1.77 12.93 -20.16
CA HIS A 363 2.69 14.00 -19.82
C HIS A 363 2.21 15.36 -20.33
N LYS A 364 3.04 16.38 -20.16
CA LYS A 364 2.71 17.75 -20.54
C LYS A 364 2.50 17.86 -22.05
N ILE A 365 1.38 18.49 -22.46
CA ILE A 365 1.22 18.96 -23.85
C ILE A 365 2.06 20.23 -24.00
N GLN A 366 2.89 20.27 -25.04
CA GLN A 366 3.71 21.43 -25.37
C GLN A 366 3.84 21.60 -26.87
N GLU A 367 3.88 22.83 -27.33
CA GLU A 367 4.15 23.15 -28.73
C GLU A 367 5.60 22.79 -29.08
N ARG A 368 5.75 22.00 -30.12
CA ARG A 368 7.06 21.53 -30.59
C ARG A 368 7.15 21.58 -32.13
N PRO A 369 8.30 21.89 -32.68
CA PRO A 369 8.53 21.75 -34.12
C PRO A 369 8.63 20.28 -34.48
N VAL A 370 7.81 19.83 -35.42
CA VAL A 370 7.81 18.47 -35.98
C VAL A 370 7.87 18.51 -37.50
N ALA A 371 8.49 17.49 -38.09
CA ALA A 371 8.57 17.37 -39.54
C ALA A 371 7.34 16.63 -40.08
N ILE A 372 6.50 17.32 -40.85
CA ILE A 372 5.31 16.75 -41.48
C ILE A 372 5.37 17.00 -42.97
N GLY A 373 5.37 15.93 -43.78
CA GLY A 373 5.43 16.05 -45.21
C GLY A 373 6.66 16.84 -45.75
N GLY A 374 7.78 16.75 -45.02
CA GLY A 374 9.02 17.46 -45.36
C GLY A 374 9.06 18.94 -44.96
N LYS A 375 8.04 19.42 -44.21
CA LYS A 375 7.98 20.78 -43.65
C LYS A 375 8.03 20.75 -42.14
N VAL A 376 8.58 21.81 -41.53
CA VAL A 376 8.54 21.98 -40.08
C VAL A 376 7.25 22.68 -39.72
N GLU A 377 6.44 22.01 -38.90
CA GLU A 377 5.18 22.55 -38.34
C GLU A 377 5.23 22.57 -36.81
N ILE A 378 4.60 23.57 -36.21
CA ILE A 378 4.42 23.61 -34.73
C ILE A 378 3.16 22.83 -34.38
N ARG A 379 3.32 21.81 -33.56
CA ARG A 379 2.22 20.92 -33.11
C ARG A 379 2.22 20.77 -31.60
N PRO A 380 1.02 20.65 -30.99
CA PRO A 380 0.87 20.33 -29.57
C PRO A 380 1.19 18.84 -29.36
N MET A 381 2.40 18.54 -28.95
CA MET A 381 2.92 17.20 -28.76
C MET A 381 2.85 16.76 -27.31
N MET A 382 2.56 15.48 -27.07
CA MET A 382 2.61 14.86 -25.74
C MET A 382 3.42 13.57 -25.81
N TYR A 383 4.26 13.33 -24.79
CA TYR A 383 4.86 12.03 -24.58
C TYR A 383 3.91 11.09 -23.85
N LEU A 384 3.87 9.84 -24.32
CA LEU A 384 3.20 8.72 -23.70
C LEU A 384 4.25 7.72 -23.22
N ALA A 385 4.07 7.18 -22.02
CA ALA A 385 4.89 6.13 -21.45
C ALA A 385 4.02 4.94 -21.09
N LEU A 386 4.34 3.75 -21.60
CA LEU A 386 3.76 2.51 -21.12
C LEU A 386 4.81 1.77 -20.30
N SER A 387 4.59 1.68 -18.97
CA SER A 387 5.33 0.73 -18.15
C SER A 387 4.54 -0.57 -18.08
N TYR A 388 5.25 -1.69 -18.18
CA TYR A 388 4.63 -3.01 -18.25
C TYR A 388 5.51 -4.08 -17.60
N ASP A 389 4.89 -5.20 -17.24
CA ASP A 389 5.59 -6.37 -16.76
C ASP A 389 6.04 -7.23 -17.94
N HIS A 390 7.34 -7.25 -18.21
CA HIS A 390 7.90 -7.99 -19.36
C HIS A 390 7.80 -9.51 -19.22
N ARG A 391 7.34 -10.01 -18.09
CA ARG A 391 7.00 -11.43 -17.91
C ARG A 391 5.68 -11.79 -18.61
N VAL A 392 4.79 -10.79 -18.85
CA VAL A 392 3.46 -10.93 -19.45
C VAL A 392 3.41 -10.31 -20.83
N VAL A 393 3.96 -9.12 -20.98
CA VAL A 393 3.90 -8.30 -22.20
C VAL A 393 5.28 -8.25 -22.84
N ASP A 394 5.38 -8.64 -24.10
CA ASP A 394 6.61 -8.50 -24.86
C ASP A 394 6.78 -7.11 -25.47
N GLY A 395 7.98 -6.85 -26.03
CA GLY A 395 8.31 -5.54 -26.61
C GLY A 395 7.45 -5.19 -27.83
N GLN A 396 7.08 -6.16 -28.66
CA GLN A 396 6.20 -5.93 -29.82
C GLN A 396 4.79 -5.55 -29.36
N GLN A 397 4.23 -6.27 -28.41
CA GLN A 397 2.91 -6.01 -27.84
C GLN A 397 2.84 -4.63 -27.18
N ALA A 398 3.86 -4.27 -26.39
CA ALA A 398 3.92 -2.97 -25.72
C ALA A 398 4.02 -1.80 -26.70
N VAL A 399 4.88 -1.90 -27.71
CA VAL A 399 5.02 -0.87 -28.75
C VAL A 399 3.73 -0.77 -29.58
N THR A 400 3.16 -1.91 -29.99
CA THR A 400 1.90 -1.93 -30.76
C THR A 400 0.76 -1.29 -29.97
N PHE A 401 0.66 -1.57 -28.66
CA PHE A 401 -0.33 -0.92 -27.79
C PHE A 401 -0.22 0.61 -27.83
N LEU A 402 0.99 1.15 -27.64
CA LEU A 402 1.19 2.60 -27.70
C LEU A 402 0.91 3.18 -29.08
N VAL A 403 1.22 2.45 -30.15
CA VAL A 403 0.89 2.87 -31.53
C VAL A 403 -0.62 2.94 -31.70
N ARG A 404 -1.39 1.95 -31.21
CA ARG A 404 -2.85 1.98 -31.27
C ARG A 404 -3.46 3.12 -30.46
N VAL A 405 -2.95 3.37 -29.26
CA VAL A 405 -3.38 4.53 -28.45
C VAL A 405 -3.08 5.84 -29.18
N LYS A 406 -1.89 5.98 -29.77
CA LYS A 406 -1.51 7.14 -30.58
C LYS A 406 -2.45 7.36 -31.77
N GLU A 407 -2.66 6.33 -32.59
CA GLU A 407 -3.54 6.39 -33.78
C GLU A 407 -4.95 6.84 -33.42
N ASN A 408 -5.52 6.30 -32.34
CA ASN A 408 -6.84 6.68 -31.85
C ASN A 408 -6.92 8.13 -31.36
N LEU A 409 -5.84 8.68 -30.83
CA LEU A 409 -5.79 10.08 -30.38
C LEU A 409 -5.52 11.05 -31.52
N GLU A 410 -4.67 10.67 -32.49
CA GLU A 410 -4.36 11.49 -33.68
C GLU A 410 -5.54 11.50 -34.67
N ASP A 411 -6.36 10.44 -34.70
CA ASP A 411 -7.61 10.38 -35.44
C ASP A 411 -8.78 9.90 -34.54
N PRO A 412 -9.43 10.81 -33.78
CA PRO A 412 -10.52 10.44 -32.89
C PRO A 412 -11.76 9.84 -33.56
N ALA A 413 -11.89 9.93 -34.89
CA ALA A 413 -12.96 9.28 -35.64
C ALA A 413 -12.86 7.74 -35.52
N ARG A 414 -11.64 7.18 -35.40
CA ARG A 414 -11.41 5.75 -35.17
C ARG A 414 -12.13 5.24 -33.91
N ILE A 415 -12.11 6.04 -32.83
CA ILE A 415 -12.80 5.70 -31.57
C ILE A 415 -14.31 5.55 -31.76
N VAL A 416 -14.88 6.35 -32.67
CA VAL A 416 -16.34 6.33 -32.95
C VAL A 416 -16.70 5.17 -33.87
N LEU A 417 -15.79 4.78 -34.76
CA LEU A 417 -15.97 3.73 -35.77
C LEU A 417 -15.52 2.35 -35.28
N ASP A 418 -15.01 2.24 -34.05
CA ASP A 418 -14.41 1.02 -33.49
C ASP A 418 -13.31 0.40 -34.40
N LEU A 419 -12.42 1.27 -34.95
CA LEU A 419 -11.30 0.90 -35.87
C LEU A 419 -9.95 0.87 -35.13
#